data_806582733235ceb34f0019957b9d3f82
#
_entry.id   806582733235ceb34f0019957b9d3f82
#
_cell.length_a   1.000
_cell.length_b   1.000
_cell.length_c   1.000
_cell.angle_alpha   90.00
_cell.angle_beta   90.00
_cell.angle_gamma   90.00
#
_symmetry.space_group_name_H-M   'P 1'
#
loop_
_entity.id
_entity.type
_entity.pdbx_description
1 polymer ?
#
loop_
_entity_poly.entity_id
_entity_poly.type
_entity_poly.pdbx_seq_one_letter_code
_entity_poly.pdbx_strand_id
1 'polypeptide(L)'
;IHDLEDAIVMGIVNQSQFYEEVAETLLNLDIDWMNKNIVVLSEKLFSQHHHERKDAIGALVNCFITNIDITEIAPEFEQDLLKYNAVFPPAFNQALSIFKAYVFKRVIRKPEIQILEYKGQQIVMELFQAFASDPQRLLPDNTSQRWLEANEAGNGHRVIADYISGMTDGFASKLYGTLFMPSSGAVGEKIG
;
A
#
# COMPACT_ATOMS: atom_id res chain seq x y z
N ILE A 1 -6.25 5.26 -5.06
CA ILE A 1 -6.62 5.27 -6.50
C ILE A 1 -5.92 4.13 -7.23
N HIS A 2 -4.62 3.88 -7.02
CA HIS A 2 -3.91 2.76 -7.66
C HIS A 2 -4.49 1.40 -7.28
N ASP A 3 -4.86 1.17 -6.03
CA ASP A 3 -5.55 -0.06 -5.61
C ASP A 3 -6.87 -0.30 -6.36
N LEU A 4 -7.56 0.78 -6.75
CA LEU A 4 -8.75 0.70 -7.60
C LEU A 4 -8.39 0.25 -9.02
N GLU A 5 -7.30 0.77 -9.60
CA GLU A 5 -6.81 0.35 -10.92
C GLU A 5 -6.48 -1.14 -10.93
N ASP A 6 -5.74 -1.61 -9.92
CA ASP A 6 -5.37 -3.01 -9.79
C ASP A 6 -6.62 -3.90 -9.66
N ALA A 7 -7.59 -3.47 -8.87
CA ALA A 7 -8.87 -4.19 -8.71
C ALA A 7 -9.68 -4.27 -10.01
N ILE A 8 -9.64 -3.23 -10.85
CA ILE A 8 -10.28 -3.20 -12.17
C ILE A 8 -9.57 -4.19 -13.11
N VAL A 9 -8.24 -4.13 -13.17
CA VAL A 9 -7.43 -5.01 -14.02
C VAL A 9 -7.60 -6.48 -13.65
N MET A 10 -7.72 -6.77 -12.35
CA MET A 10 -7.99 -8.11 -11.83
C MET A 10 -9.46 -8.56 -12.00
N GLY A 11 -10.35 -7.71 -12.48
CA GLY A 11 -11.78 -8.02 -12.61
C GLY A 11 -12.51 -8.17 -11.27
N ILE A 12 -11.96 -7.65 -10.19
CA ILE A 12 -12.54 -7.70 -8.84
C ILE A 12 -13.76 -6.78 -8.71
N VAL A 13 -13.76 -5.68 -9.44
CA VAL A 13 -14.83 -4.67 -9.50
C VAL A 13 -15.29 -4.47 -10.93
N ASN A 14 -16.53 -4.05 -11.11
CA ASN A 14 -17.10 -3.77 -12.44
C ASN A 14 -17.63 -2.33 -12.53
N GLN A 15 -17.85 -1.88 -13.76
CA GLN A 15 -18.25 -0.51 -14.07
C GLN A 15 -19.58 -0.10 -13.43
N SER A 16 -20.60 -0.96 -13.48
CA SER A 16 -21.94 -0.64 -12.95
C SER A 16 -21.88 -0.39 -11.43
N GLN A 17 -21.20 -1.27 -10.69
CA GLN A 17 -21.01 -1.11 -9.25
C GLN A 17 -20.23 0.16 -8.91
N PHE A 18 -19.19 0.46 -9.70
CA PHE A 18 -18.42 1.69 -9.49
C PHE A 18 -19.27 2.94 -9.75
N TYR A 19 -20.06 2.92 -10.80
CA TYR A 19 -20.94 4.04 -11.12
C TYR A 19 -21.96 4.31 -10.02
N GLU A 20 -22.69 3.29 -9.57
CA GLU A 20 -23.72 3.40 -8.53
C GLU A 20 -23.15 3.80 -7.16
N GLU A 21 -22.02 3.21 -6.76
CA GLU A 21 -21.49 3.40 -5.40
C GLU A 21 -20.50 4.58 -5.30
N VAL A 22 -19.86 4.97 -6.38
CA VAL A 22 -18.83 6.03 -6.37
C VAL A 22 -19.24 7.22 -7.22
N ALA A 23 -19.46 7.03 -8.54
CA ALA A 23 -19.67 8.14 -9.45
C ALA A 23 -20.91 8.96 -9.09
N GLU A 24 -22.05 8.31 -8.84
CA GLU A 24 -23.29 9.02 -8.43
C GLU A 24 -23.12 9.77 -7.11
N THR A 25 -22.36 9.21 -6.16
CA THR A 25 -22.11 9.86 -4.88
C THR A 25 -21.19 11.06 -5.04
N LEU A 26 -20.18 10.99 -5.91
CA LEU A 26 -19.27 12.08 -6.21
C LEU A 26 -19.97 13.26 -6.90
N LEU A 27 -20.98 12.99 -7.73
CA LEU A 27 -21.78 14.04 -8.40
C LEU A 27 -22.54 14.93 -7.40
N ASN A 28 -22.76 14.49 -6.17
CA ASN A 28 -23.40 15.27 -5.12
C ASN A 28 -22.41 16.13 -4.34
N LEU A 29 -21.10 16.04 -4.63
CA LEU A 29 -20.08 16.87 -4.02
C LEU A 29 -19.88 18.16 -4.86
N ASP A 30 -19.55 19.24 -4.17
CA ASP A 30 -19.24 20.53 -4.80
C ASP A 30 -17.78 20.54 -5.33
N ILE A 31 -17.52 19.69 -6.34
CA ILE A 31 -16.23 19.59 -7.02
C ILE A 31 -16.49 19.68 -8.53
N ASP A 32 -16.43 20.88 -9.05
CA ASP A 32 -16.71 21.22 -10.45
C ASP A 32 -16.04 20.29 -11.45
N TRP A 33 -14.76 19.95 -11.22
CA TRP A 33 -14.01 19.09 -12.12
C TRP A 33 -14.57 17.65 -12.12
N MET A 34 -14.90 17.10 -10.95
CA MET A 34 -15.49 15.75 -10.85
C MET A 34 -16.87 15.71 -11.49
N ASN A 35 -17.70 16.72 -11.21
CA ASN A 35 -19.05 16.80 -11.78
C ASN A 35 -19.03 16.81 -13.32
N LYS A 36 -18.01 17.41 -13.94
CA LYS A 36 -17.86 17.47 -15.40
C LYS A 36 -17.25 16.21 -16.01
N ASN A 37 -16.44 15.47 -15.24
CA ASN A 37 -15.58 14.43 -15.82
C ASN A 37 -15.87 13.01 -15.34
N ILE A 38 -16.52 12.81 -14.19
CA ILE A 38 -16.61 11.50 -13.54
C ILE A 38 -17.31 10.43 -14.39
N VAL A 39 -18.28 10.80 -15.22
CA VAL A 39 -18.98 9.86 -16.11
C VAL A 39 -18.01 9.32 -17.17
N VAL A 40 -17.34 10.22 -17.90
CA VAL A 40 -16.37 9.86 -18.94
C VAL A 40 -15.17 9.14 -18.34
N LEU A 41 -14.74 9.55 -17.14
CA LEU A 41 -13.69 8.86 -16.40
C LEU A 41 -14.07 7.44 -16.03
N SER A 42 -15.33 7.22 -15.60
CA SER A 42 -15.83 5.88 -15.30
C SER A 42 -15.76 4.96 -16.51
N GLU A 43 -16.11 5.46 -17.70
CA GLU A 43 -15.98 4.70 -18.94
C GLU A 43 -14.52 4.34 -19.25
N LYS A 44 -13.61 5.31 -19.15
CA LYS A 44 -12.17 5.10 -19.40
C LYS A 44 -11.52 4.19 -18.40
N LEU A 45 -11.87 4.26 -17.11
CA LEU A 45 -11.35 3.40 -16.05
C LEU A 45 -11.63 1.92 -16.32
N PHE A 46 -12.77 1.60 -16.91
CA PHE A 46 -13.17 0.23 -17.23
C PHE A 46 -12.94 -0.15 -18.71
N SER A 47 -12.23 0.68 -19.47
CA SER A 47 -11.85 0.39 -20.85
C SER A 47 -10.91 -0.83 -20.94
N GLN A 48 -11.02 -1.58 -22.02
CA GLN A 48 -10.07 -2.65 -22.36
C GLN A 48 -8.67 -2.09 -22.76
N HIS A 49 -8.60 -0.81 -23.12
CA HIS A 49 -7.36 -0.16 -23.53
C HIS A 49 -6.56 0.36 -22.33
N HIS A 50 -5.37 -0.17 -22.13
CA HIS A 50 -4.49 0.20 -21.02
C HIS A 50 -4.21 1.72 -20.93
N HIS A 51 -3.98 2.38 -22.09
CA HIS A 51 -3.70 3.81 -22.11
C HIS A 51 -4.89 4.66 -21.62
N GLU A 52 -6.13 4.28 -21.96
CA GLU A 52 -7.32 5.00 -21.48
C GLU A 52 -7.50 4.89 -19.98
N ARG A 53 -7.24 3.69 -19.41
CA ARG A 53 -7.24 3.51 -17.95
C ARG A 53 -6.18 4.36 -17.27
N LYS A 54 -4.94 4.37 -17.81
CA LYS A 54 -3.85 5.18 -17.28
C LYS A 54 -4.14 6.68 -17.34
N ASP A 55 -4.73 7.14 -18.44
CA ASP A 55 -5.16 8.55 -18.58
C ASP A 55 -6.21 8.91 -17.52
N ALA A 56 -7.20 8.05 -17.30
CA ALA A 56 -8.23 8.29 -16.28
C ALA A 56 -7.66 8.31 -14.86
N ILE A 57 -6.79 7.36 -14.52
CA ILE A 57 -6.07 7.35 -13.23
C ILE A 57 -5.21 8.60 -13.06
N GLY A 58 -4.44 8.96 -14.09
CA GLY A 58 -3.61 10.17 -14.10
C GLY A 58 -4.44 11.45 -13.90
N ALA A 59 -5.59 11.56 -14.55
CA ALA A 59 -6.50 12.69 -14.41
C ALA A 59 -7.09 12.78 -13.00
N LEU A 60 -7.51 11.65 -12.40
CA LEU A 60 -7.97 11.61 -11.01
C LEU A 60 -6.86 12.01 -10.03
N VAL A 61 -5.68 11.43 -10.15
CA VAL A 61 -4.53 11.75 -9.30
C VAL A 61 -4.18 13.24 -9.41
N ASN A 62 -4.12 13.77 -10.62
CA ASN A 62 -3.86 15.19 -10.85
C ASN A 62 -4.92 16.07 -10.20
N CYS A 63 -6.20 15.72 -10.31
CA CYS A 63 -7.30 16.45 -9.68
C CYS A 63 -7.12 16.53 -8.16
N PHE A 64 -6.69 15.46 -7.51
CA PHE A 64 -6.43 15.47 -6.07
C PHE A 64 -5.18 16.29 -5.73
N ILE A 65 -4.05 16.03 -6.40
CA ILE A 65 -2.76 16.68 -6.07
C ILE A 65 -2.82 18.18 -6.25
N THR A 66 -3.47 18.68 -7.30
CA THR A 66 -3.56 20.12 -7.58
C THR A 66 -4.51 20.89 -6.65
N ASN A 67 -5.26 20.17 -5.82
CA ASN A 67 -6.17 20.75 -4.82
C ASN A 67 -5.71 20.47 -3.37
N ILE A 68 -4.41 20.29 -3.16
CA ILE A 68 -3.79 20.23 -1.84
C ILE A 68 -3.36 21.64 -1.43
N ASP A 69 -3.78 22.06 -0.25
CA ASP A 69 -3.35 23.33 0.37
C ASP A 69 -2.37 23.06 1.51
N ILE A 70 -1.42 23.96 1.72
CA ILE A 70 -0.54 23.93 2.90
C ILE A 70 -1.16 24.86 3.95
N THR A 71 -1.53 24.28 5.08
CA THR A 71 -2.24 24.98 6.15
C THR A 71 -1.50 24.85 7.47
N GLU A 72 -1.49 25.93 8.25
CA GLU A 72 -1.02 25.91 9.62
C GLU A 72 -2.00 25.11 10.49
N ILE A 73 -1.52 24.02 11.08
CA ILE A 73 -2.35 23.11 11.90
C ILE A 73 -1.96 23.10 13.37
N ALA A 74 -0.73 23.49 13.69
CA ALA A 74 -0.19 23.47 15.05
C ALA A 74 0.70 24.69 15.29
N PRO A 75 0.08 25.88 15.52
CA PRO A 75 0.79 27.17 15.69
C PRO A 75 1.74 27.20 16.88
N GLU A 76 1.62 26.27 17.83
CA GLU A 76 2.47 26.13 19.00
C GLU A 76 3.89 25.64 18.66
N PHE A 77 4.13 25.08 17.47
CA PHE A 77 5.46 24.65 17.03
C PHE A 77 6.17 25.74 16.25
N GLU A 78 7.47 25.93 16.52
CA GLU A 78 8.32 26.85 15.77
C GLU A 78 8.83 26.23 14.45
N GLN A 79 8.97 24.88 14.39
CA GLN A 79 9.43 24.16 13.22
C GLN A 79 8.34 24.02 12.18
N ASP A 80 8.60 24.48 10.95
CA ASP A 80 7.62 24.48 9.84
C ASP A 80 7.04 23.08 9.56
N LEU A 81 7.85 22.01 9.62
CA LEU A 81 7.40 20.64 9.39
C LEU A 81 6.39 20.12 10.44
N LEU A 82 6.36 20.73 11.62
CA LEU A 82 5.38 20.42 12.66
C LEU A 82 4.20 21.37 12.63
N LYS A 83 4.45 22.62 12.22
CA LYS A 83 3.48 23.71 12.20
C LYS A 83 2.49 23.61 11.04
N TYR A 84 2.98 23.26 9.85
CA TYR A 84 2.18 23.20 8.62
C TYR A 84 1.92 21.76 8.19
N ASN A 85 0.78 21.51 7.56
CA ASN A 85 0.47 20.24 6.94
C ASN A 85 -0.24 20.44 5.60
N ALA A 86 -0.12 19.44 4.73
CA ALA A 86 -0.85 19.34 3.49
C ALA A 86 -2.28 18.87 3.79
N VAL A 87 -3.27 19.63 3.42
CA VAL A 87 -4.68 19.34 3.66
C VAL A 87 -5.50 19.43 2.38
N PHE A 88 -6.56 18.66 2.30
CA PHE A 88 -7.56 18.78 1.25
C PHE A 88 -8.71 19.68 1.71
N PRO A 89 -9.33 20.45 0.80
CA PRO A 89 -10.64 21.02 1.04
C PRO A 89 -11.66 19.95 1.47
N PRO A 90 -12.68 20.28 2.28
CA PRO A 90 -13.62 19.30 2.82
C PRO A 90 -14.28 18.40 1.76
N ALA A 91 -14.67 18.95 0.60
CA ALA A 91 -15.27 18.18 -0.48
C ALA A 91 -14.31 17.12 -1.05
N PHE A 92 -13.01 17.45 -1.19
CA PHE A 92 -11.97 16.50 -1.63
C PHE A 92 -11.68 15.41 -0.60
N ASN A 93 -11.72 15.75 0.70
CA ASN A 93 -11.63 14.75 1.76
C ASN A 93 -12.80 13.74 1.69
N GLN A 94 -14.02 14.24 1.43
CA GLN A 94 -15.20 13.40 1.23
C GLN A 94 -15.04 12.52 -0.01
N ALA A 95 -14.62 13.09 -1.14
CA ALA A 95 -14.37 12.33 -2.36
C ALA A 95 -13.33 11.22 -2.14
N LEU A 96 -12.21 11.52 -1.50
CA LEU A 96 -11.19 10.53 -1.17
C LEU A 96 -11.74 9.43 -0.25
N SER A 97 -12.59 9.79 0.70
CA SER A 97 -13.23 8.83 1.61
C SER A 97 -14.19 7.90 0.89
N ILE A 98 -14.92 8.38 -0.12
CA ILE A 98 -15.80 7.55 -0.98
C ILE A 98 -14.96 6.51 -1.73
N PHE A 99 -13.85 6.91 -2.38
CA PHE A 99 -12.95 5.97 -3.05
C PHE A 99 -12.36 4.94 -2.08
N LYS A 100 -11.90 5.38 -0.91
CA LYS A 100 -11.34 4.48 0.12
C LYS A 100 -12.40 3.49 0.63
N ALA A 101 -13.61 3.95 0.90
CA ALA A 101 -14.69 3.08 1.38
C ALA A 101 -15.09 2.04 0.32
N TYR A 102 -15.13 2.43 -0.95
CA TYR A 102 -15.42 1.52 -2.06
C TYR A 102 -14.35 0.43 -2.17
N VAL A 103 -13.07 0.81 -2.23
CA VAL A 103 -11.95 -0.14 -2.29
C VAL A 103 -11.93 -1.05 -1.06
N PHE A 104 -12.11 -0.49 0.13
CA PHE A 104 -12.18 -1.28 1.36
C PHE A 104 -13.29 -2.33 1.31
N LYS A 105 -14.52 -1.91 0.95
CA LYS A 105 -15.70 -2.79 0.89
C LYS A 105 -15.59 -3.84 -0.22
N ARG A 106 -15.20 -3.42 -1.44
CA ARG A 106 -15.27 -4.24 -2.63
C ARG A 106 -14.02 -5.05 -2.96
N VAL A 107 -12.89 -4.65 -2.40
CA VAL A 107 -11.58 -5.27 -2.65
C VAL A 107 -11.02 -5.86 -1.36
N ILE A 108 -10.68 -5.01 -0.40
CA ILE A 108 -9.91 -5.44 0.78
C ILE A 108 -10.68 -6.46 1.63
N ARG A 109 -12.00 -6.28 1.77
CA ARG A 109 -12.85 -7.20 2.56
C ARG A 109 -13.20 -8.51 1.87
N LYS A 110 -12.72 -8.74 0.64
CA LYS A 110 -12.92 -10.04 -0.02
C LYS A 110 -12.12 -11.14 0.69
N PRO A 111 -12.72 -12.34 0.91
CA PRO A 111 -12.04 -13.44 1.60
C PRO A 111 -10.68 -13.80 1.00
N GLU A 112 -10.58 -13.78 -0.34
CA GLU A 112 -9.35 -14.11 -1.05
C GLU A 112 -8.21 -13.13 -0.72
N ILE A 113 -8.53 -11.84 -0.64
CA ILE A 113 -7.58 -10.78 -0.29
C ILE A 113 -7.21 -10.87 1.19
N GLN A 114 -8.20 -11.11 2.07
CA GLN A 114 -7.96 -11.29 3.51
C GLN A 114 -7.07 -12.51 3.81
N ILE A 115 -7.20 -13.59 3.04
CA ILE A 115 -6.30 -14.76 3.16
C ILE A 115 -4.87 -14.39 2.77
N LEU A 116 -4.69 -13.63 1.69
CA LEU A 116 -3.35 -13.17 1.26
C LEU A 116 -2.72 -12.22 2.28
N GLU A 117 -3.50 -11.28 2.81
CA GLU A 117 -3.06 -10.36 3.87
C GLU A 117 -2.63 -11.12 5.12
N TYR A 118 -3.47 -12.04 5.61
CA TYR A 118 -3.15 -12.87 6.76
C TYR A 118 -1.87 -13.69 6.54
N LYS A 119 -1.72 -14.32 5.36
CA LYS A 119 -0.52 -15.07 4.99
C LYS A 119 0.72 -14.17 5.02
N GLY A 120 0.64 -12.96 4.45
CA GLY A 120 1.74 -12.00 4.45
C GLY A 120 2.15 -11.59 5.87
N GLN A 121 1.17 -11.31 6.74
CA GLN A 121 1.41 -11.00 8.14
C GLN A 121 2.12 -12.14 8.86
N GLN A 122 1.69 -13.38 8.67
CA GLN A 122 2.33 -14.55 9.27
C GLN A 122 3.79 -14.71 8.80
N ILE A 123 4.04 -14.57 7.49
CA ILE A 123 5.41 -14.65 6.94
C ILE A 123 6.32 -13.61 7.61
N VAL A 124 5.89 -12.35 7.69
CA VAL A 124 6.69 -11.27 8.30
C VAL A 124 6.97 -11.55 9.77
N MET A 125 5.95 -11.95 10.54
CA MET A 125 6.09 -12.22 11.96
C MET A 125 6.99 -13.41 12.25
N GLU A 126 6.86 -14.50 11.52
CA GLU A 126 7.67 -15.69 11.72
C GLU A 126 9.12 -15.51 11.26
N LEU A 127 9.35 -14.76 10.18
CA LEU A 127 10.70 -14.37 9.77
C LEU A 127 11.36 -13.49 10.84
N PHE A 128 10.62 -12.53 11.40
CA PHE A 128 11.14 -11.69 12.48
C PHE A 128 11.51 -12.53 13.71
N GLN A 129 10.65 -13.43 14.13
CA GLN A 129 10.90 -14.31 15.27
C GLN A 129 12.11 -15.21 15.04
N ALA A 130 12.24 -15.79 13.84
CA ALA A 130 13.39 -16.62 13.49
C ALA A 130 14.70 -15.82 13.59
N PHE A 131 14.77 -14.67 12.93
CA PHE A 131 15.97 -13.82 12.99
C PHE A 131 16.26 -13.27 14.39
N ALA A 132 15.25 -12.96 15.18
CA ALA A 132 15.42 -12.51 16.55
C ALA A 132 15.91 -13.62 17.49
N SER A 133 15.60 -14.88 17.19
CA SER A 133 16.03 -16.03 18.01
C SER A 133 17.51 -16.35 17.86
N ASP A 134 18.07 -16.20 16.64
CA ASP A 134 19.48 -16.46 16.38
C ASP A 134 20.02 -15.57 15.22
N PRO A 135 20.21 -14.26 15.50
CA PRO A 135 20.56 -13.29 14.47
C PRO A 135 21.90 -13.56 13.79
N GLN A 136 22.87 -14.04 14.56
CA GLN A 136 24.23 -14.27 14.06
C GLN A 136 24.31 -15.44 13.08
N ARG A 137 23.44 -16.41 13.23
CA ARG A 137 23.41 -17.59 12.34
C ARG A 137 22.49 -17.43 11.15
N LEU A 138 21.40 -16.66 11.31
CA LEU A 138 20.33 -16.61 10.32
C LEU A 138 20.35 -15.38 9.43
N LEU A 139 20.94 -14.28 9.90
CA LEU A 139 21.09 -13.07 9.08
C LEU A 139 22.28 -13.21 8.12
N PRO A 140 22.23 -12.57 6.93
CA PRO A 140 23.40 -12.46 6.06
C PRO A 140 24.56 -11.74 6.78
N ASP A 141 25.81 -12.07 6.43
CA ASP A 141 27.00 -11.60 7.12
C ASP A 141 27.04 -10.08 7.37
N ASN A 142 26.73 -9.28 6.33
CA ASN A 142 26.71 -7.83 6.44
C ASN A 142 25.61 -7.32 7.38
N THR A 143 24.46 -7.97 7.41
CA THR A 143 23.34 -7.61 8.29
C THR A 143 23.60 -8.07 9.72
N SER A 144 24.19 -9.24 9.88
CA SER A 144 24.62 -9.79 11.18
C SER A 144 25.65 -8.87 11.86
N GLN A 145 26.62 -8.34 11.10
CA GLN A 145 27.59 -7.39 11.64
C GLN A 145 26.90 -6.09 12.10
N ARG A 146 26.02 -5.51 11.29
CA ARG A 146 25.21 -4.34 11.67
C ARG A 146 24.34 -4.60 12.90
N TRP A 147 23.81 -5.82 13.01
CA TRP A 147 23.02 -6.21 14.16
C TRP A 147 23.86 -6.25 15.43
N LEU A 148 25.08 -6.81 15.40
CA LEU A 148 25.99 -6.84 16.54
C LEU A 148 26.27 -5.42 17.07
N GLU A 149 26.64 -4.50 16.17
CA GLU A 149 26.90 -3.10 16.52
C GLU A 149 25.69 -2.40 17.12
N ALA A 150 24.51 -2.59 16.52
CA ALA A 150 23.27 -1.97 16.99
C ALA A 150 22.76 -2.59 18.29
N ASN A 151 22.99 -3.88 18.52
CA ASN A 151 22.53 -4.61 19.68
C ASN A 151 23.24 -4.16 20.96
N GLU A 152 24.50 -3.72 20.90
CA GLU A 152 25.21 -3.10 22.03
C GLU A 152 24.50 -1.83 22.54
N ALA A 153 23.82 -1.10 21.64
CA ALA A 153 23.01 0.07 21.94
C ALA A 153 21.53 -0.25 22.22
N GLY A 154 21.14 -1.53 22.29
CA GLY A 154 19.76 -1.97 22.50
C GLY A 154 18.84 -1.90 21.26
N ASN A 155 19.40 -1.63 20.06
CA ASN A 155 18.65 -1.42 18.81
C ASN A 155 18.72 -2.60 17.82
N GLY A 156 19.14 -3.79 18.25
CA GLY A 156 19.30 -4.96 17.38
C GLY A 156 18.02 -5.35 16.63
N HIS A 157 16.86 -5.29 17.27
CA HIS A 157 15.56 -5.60 16.64
C HIS A 157 15.20 -4.65 15.48
N ARG A 158 15.68 -3.42 15.52
CA ARG A 158 15.49 -2.47 14.43
C ARG A 158 16.20 -2.91 13.15
N VAL A 159 17.42 -3.44 13.26
CA VAL A 159 18.17 -3.95 12.11
C VAL A 159 17.46 -5.13 11.45
N ILE A 160 16.85 -6.02 12.26
CA ILE A 160 16.03 -7.14 11.75
C ILE A 160 14.80 -6.61 11.00
N ALA A 161 14.09 -5.65 11.60
CA ALA A 161 12.92 -5.02 10.97
C ALA A 161 13.29 -4.33 9.65
N ASP A 162 14.38 -3.58 9.61
CA ASP A 162 14.89 -2.93 8.39
C ASP A 162 15.27 -3.95 7.31
N TYR A 163 15.86 -5.08 7.68
CA TYR A 163 16.20 -6.16 6.76
C TYR A 163 14.95 -6.78 6.12
N ILE A 164 13.93 -7.10 6.94
CA ILE A 164 12.67 -7.68 6.45
C ILE A 164 11.91 -6.67 5.59
N SER A 165 11.85 -5.41 5.99
CA SER A 165 11.15 -4.35 5.24
C SER A 165 11.76 -4.06 3.86
N GLY A 166 13.03 -4.38 3.67
CA GLY A 166 13.72 -4.29 2.39
C GLY A 166 13.48 -5.49 1.45
N MET A 167 12.76 -6.51 1.88
CA MET A 167 12.46 -7.69 1.05
C MET A 167 11.30 -7.40 0.09
N THR A 168 11.35 -8.02 -1.10
CA THR A 168 10.16 -8.18 -1.93
C THR A 168 9.30 -9.32 -1.40
N ASP A 169 7.99 -9.32 -1.70
CA ASP A 169 7.06 -10.39 -1.29
C ASP A 169 7.52 -11.78 -1.76
N GLY A 170 8.05 -11.86 -2.99
CA GLY A 170 8.58 -13.10 -3.55
C GLY A 170 9.80 -13.60 -2.79
N PHE A 171 10.72 -12.70 -2.41
CA PHE A 171 11.90 -13.07 -1.63
C PHE A 171 11.52 -13.51 -0.21
N ALA A 172 10.66 -12.76 0.47
CA ALA A 172 10.18 -13.10 1.81
C ALA A 172 9.47 -14.47 1.82
N SER A 173 8.62 -14.75 0.83
CA SER A 173 7.91 -16.02 0.70
C SER A 173 8.87 -17.20 0.44
N LYS A 174 9.88 -17.01 -0.42
CA LYS A 174 10.91 -18.03 -0.69
C LYS A 174 11.74 -18.32 0.56
N LEU A 175 12.18 -17.26 1.25
CA LEU A 175 12.97 -17.39 2.47
C LEU A 175 12.18 -18.07 3.60
N TYR A 176 10.91 -17.72 3.75
CA TYR A 176 9.98 -18.39 4.65
C TYR A 176 9.88 -19.89 4.35
N GLY A 177 9.68 -20.25 3.07
CA GLY A 177 9.67 -21.64 2.63
C GLY A 177 10.96 -22.36 2.99
N THR A 178 12.12 -21.74 2.78
CA THR A 178 13.43 -22.32 3.09
C THR A 178 13.62 -22.59 4.59
N LEU A 179 13.12 -21.68 5.46
CA LEU A 179 13.28 -21.80 6.92
C LEU A 179 12.30 -22.79 7.56
N PHE A 180 11.06 -22.83 7.07
CA PHE A 180 9.97 -23.49 7.78
C PHE A 180 9.34 -24.69 7.06
N MET A 181 9.57 -24.84 5.74
CA MET A 181 8.96 -25.95 4.98
C MET A 181 9.99 -27.05 4.66
N PRO A 182 9.77 -28.29 5.10
CA PRO A 182 10.72 -29.39 4.91
C PRO A 182 11.03 -29.73 3.44
N SER A 183 10.14 -29.39 2.52
CA SER A 183 10.27 -29.65 1.08
C SER A 183 10.91 -28.51 0.28
N SER A 184 11.15 -27.36 0.92
CA SER A 184 11.68 -26.17 0.27
C SER A 184 13.13 -25.97 0.68
N GLY A 185 14.04 -26.11 -0.28
CA GLY A 185 15.45 -25.83 -0.07
C GLY A 185 16.29 -27.09 0.08
N ALA A 186 16.78 -27.62 -1.04
CA ALA A 186 17.94 -28.52 -1.00
C ALA A 186 19.13 -27.72 -0.47
N VAL A 187 19.91 -28.34 0.42
CA VAL A 187 21.20 -27.81 0.89
C VAL A 187 22.07 -27.53 -0.35
N GLY A 188 22.19 -26.26 -0.75
CA GLY A 188 22.96 -25.83 -1.93
C GLY A 188 22.23 -24.90 -2.91
N GLU A 189 20.91 -24.67 -2.80
CA GLU A 189 20.26 -23.61 -3.55
C GLU A 189 20.64 -22.24 -2.99
N LYS A 190 21.38 -21.46 -3.78
CA LYS A 190 21.67 -20.06 -3.43
C LYS A 190 20.37 -19.27 -3.33
N ILE A 191 20.12 -18.73 -2.17
CA ILE A 191 19.10 -17.70 -1.95
C ILE A 191 19.67 -16.40 -2.54
N GLY A 192 19.46 -16.21 -3.85
CA GLY A 192 19.90 -15.02 -4.57
C GLY A 192 18.74 -14.13 -4.90
#